data_c3f67e5fa1b1aeb4ed20a1f96fe07035
#
_entry.id   c3f67e5fa1b1aeb4ed20a1f96fe07035
#
_cell.length_a   1.000
_cell.length_b   1.000
_cell.length_c   1.000
_cell.angle_alpha   90.00
_cell.angle_beta   90.00
_cell.angle_gamma   90.00
#
_symmetry.space_group_name_H-M   'P 1'
#
loop_
_entity.id
_entity.type
_entity.pdbx_description
1 polymer ?
#
loop_
_entity_poly.entity_id
_entity_poly.type
_entity_poly.pdbx_seq_one_letter_code
_entity_poly.pdbx_strand_id
1 'polypeptide(L)'
;MNMNVREILENITKEHASDIFVVAGRPLTYKVSGKMHTYQEERMKPDMCRDFVTAIYELADHRDISQFETTGDDDFSFAIVGVSRFRVSTYKQRGSYSAVIRIITFTLPQPSELMIPDAVME
;
A
#
# COMPACT_ATOMS: atom_id res chain seq x y z
N MET A 1 12.90 1.96 -15.18
CA MET A 1 11.66 2.72 -14.95
C MET A 1 11.69 3.34 -13.58
N ASN A 2 11.52 4.63 -13.55
CA ASN A 2 11.47 5.31 -12.25
C ASN A 2 10.08 5.21 -11.68
N MET A 3 10.00 4.59 -10.53
CA MET A 3 8.71 4.36 -9.92
C MET A 3 8.62 5.18 -8.64
N ASN A 4 7.72 6.13 -8.62
CA ASN A 4 7.47 6.91 -7.41
C ASN A 4 6.37 6.23 -6.62
N VAL A 5 6.77 5.40 -5.66
CA VAL A 5 5.82 4.57 -4.92
C VAL A 5 4.87 5.43 -4.10
N ARG A 6 5.36 6.52 -3.51
CA ARG A 6 4.48 7.41 -2.76
C ARG A 6 3.36 7.96 -3.64
N GLU A 7 3.71 8.39 -4.84
CA GLU A 7 2.72 8.92 -5.78
C GLU A 7 1.74 7.84 -6.20
N ILE A 8 2.23 6.63 -6.42
CA ILE A 8 1.36 5.51 -6.78
C ILE A 8 0.36 5.24 -5.67
N LEU A 9 0.82 5.22 -4.41
CA LEU A 9 -0.08 5.00 -3.29
C LEU A 9 -1.10 6.11 -3.17
N GLU A 10 -0.69 7.35 -3.41
CA GLU A 10 -1.62 8.48 -3.38
C GLU A 10 -2.68 8.35 -4.46
N ASN A 11 -2.25 8.00 -5.68
CA ASN A 11 -3.19 7.88 -6.80
C ASN A 11 -4.19 6.76 -6.57
N ILE A 12 -3.72 5.61 -6.07
CA ILE A 12 -4.62 4.48 -5.83
C ILE A 12 -5.57 4.77 -4.67
N THR A 13 -5.09 5.48 -3.65
CA THR A 13 -5.95 5.86 -2.53
C THR A 13 -7.08 6.79 -3.00
N LYS A 14 -6.79 7.67 -3.95
CA LYS A 14 -7.82 8.55 -4.49
C LYS A 14 -8.92 7.78 -5.23
N GLU A 15 -8.62 6.58 -5.69
CA GLU A 15 -9.62 5.73 -6.34
C GLU A 15 -10.48 4.98 -5.32
N HIS A 16 -10.26 5.19 -4.03
CA HIS A 16 -10.99 4.54 -2.95
C HIS A 16 -10.72 3.04 -2.92
N ALA A 17 -9.50 2.64 -3.27
CA ALA A 17 -9.11 1.24 -3.23
C ALA A 17 -9.01 0.74 -1.80
N SER A 18 -9.28 -0.54 -1.62
CA SER A 18 -9.14 -1.19 -0.32
C SER A 18 -7.82 -1.95 -0.21
N ASP A 19 -7.31 -2.46 -1.31
CA ASP A 19 -6.11 -3.30 -1.31
C ASP A 19 -5.27 -3.05 -2.54
N ILE A 20 -3.96 -3.24 -2.41
CA ILE A 20 -3.03 -3.14 -3.52
C ILE A 20 -2.20 -4.41 -3.54
N PHE A 21 -1.97 -4.98 -4.71
CA PHE A 21 -1.24 -6.24 -4.86
C PHE A 21 0.01 -6.03 -5.71
N VAL A 22 1.16 -6.40 -5.14
CA VAL A 22 2.45 -6.31 -5.81
C VAL A 22 2.97 -7.72 -5.96
N VAL A 23 2.91 -8.26 -7.19
CA VAL A 23 3.29 -9.64 -7.46
C VAL A 23 4.06 -9.68 -8.77
N ALA A 24 5.22 -10.35 -8.76
CA ALA A 24 6.04 -10.46 -9.97
C ALA A 24 5.28 -11.24 -11.04
N GLY A 25 5.39 -10.78 -12.27
CA GLY A 25 4.73 -11.42 -13.41
C GLY A 25 3.32 -10.92 -13.64
N ARG A 26 2.83 -10.03 -12.81
CA ARG A 26 1.49 -9.46 -12.97
C ARG A 26 1.57 -7.95 -12.95
N PRO A 27 0.64 -7.26 -13.60
CA PRO A 27 0.57 -5.81 -13.46
C PRO A 27 0.27 -5.43 -12.02
N LEU A 28 0.66 -4.22 -11.65
CA LEU A 28 0.29 -3.68 -10.35
C LEU A 28 -1.22 -3.49 -10.33
N THR A 29 -1.90 -4.14 -9.41
CA THR A 29 -3.35 -4.14 -9.35
C THR A 29 -3.83 -3.64 -8.01
N TYR A 30 -5.07 -3.18 -7.97
CA TYR A 30 -5.70 -2.75 -6.74
C TYR A 30 -7.18 -3.08 -6.79
N LYS A 31 -7.80 -3.16 -5.62
CA LYS A 31 -9.20 -3.56 -5.51
C LYS A 31 -10.05 -2.37 -5.08
N VAL A 32 -11.15 -2.13 -5.79
CA VAL A 32 -12.12 -1.10 -5.44
C VAL A 32 -13.49 -1.74 -5.40
N SER A 33 -14.13 -1.70 -4.24
CA SER A 33 -15.48 -2.26 -4.06
C SER A 33 -15.56 -3.70 -4.54
N GLY A 34 -14.54 -4.47 -4.25
CA GLY A 34 -14.51 -5.89 -4.63
C GLY A 34 -14.08 -6.18 -6.05
N LYS A 35 -13.81 -5.14 -6.84
CA LYS A 35 -13.41 -5.35 -8.23
C LYS A 35 -11.94 -5.01 -8.41
N MET A 36 -11.25 -5.83 -9.19
CA MET A 36 -9.83 -5.64 -9.46
C MET A 36 -9.62 -4.67 -10.60
N HIS A 37 -8.66 -3.78 -10.42
CA HIS A 37 -8.27 -2.81 -11.44
C HIS A 37 -6.77 -2.88 -11.62
N THR A 38 -6.32 -2.58 -12.83
CA THR A 38 -4.90 -2.57 -13.15
C THR A 38 -4.42 -1.13 -13.13
N TYR A 39 -3.38 -0.86 -12.35
CA TYR A 39 -2.81 0.49 -12.28
C TYR A 39 -2.10 0.84 -13.57
N GLN A 40 -1.40 -0.14 -14.13
CA GLN A 40 -0.72 0.01 -15.41
C GLN A 40 -0.72 -1.35 -16.08
N GLU A 41 -0.64 -1.37 -17.40
CA GLU A 41 -0.70 -2.64 -18.12
C GLU A 41 0.61 -3.42 -18.07
N GLU A 42 1.70 -2.73 -17.82
CA GLU A 42 3.00 -3.37 -17.79
C GLU A 42 3.11 -4.31 -16.59
N ARG A 43 3.59 -5.52 -16.84
CA ARG A 43 3.77 -6.49 -15.76
C ARG A 43 4.95 -6.10 -14.89
N MET A 44 4.82 -6.33 -13.59
CA MET A 44 5.88 -6.05 -12.64
C MET A 44 6.96 -7.13 -12.78
N LYS A 45 8.16 -6.71 -13.09
CA LYS A 45 9.29 -7.62 -13.12
C LYS A 45 9.82 -7.81 -11.70
N PRO A 46 10.57 -8.90 -11.43
CA PRO A 46 11.07 -9.13 -10.07
C PRO A 46 11.86 -7.95 -9.50
N ASP A 47 12.68 -7.29 -10.31
CA ASP A 47 13.45 -6.13 -9.84
C ASP A 47 12.52 -4.94 -9.54
N MET A 48 11.45 -4.77 -10.30
CA MET A 48 10.47 -3.73 -10.03
C MET A 48 9.74 -3.99 -8.72
N CYS A 49 9.41 -5.25 -8.45
CA CYS A 49 8.77 -5.62 -7.19
C CYS A 49 9.71 -5.35 -6.02
N ARG A 50 10.99 -5.68 -6.17
CA ARG A 50 11.97 -5.41 -5.13
C ARG A 50 12.08 -3.93 -4.86
N ASP A 51 12.15 -3.13 -5.92
CA ASP A 51 12.25 -1.68 -5.75
C ASP A 51 11.00 -1.12 -5.09
N PHE A 52 9.83 -1.63 -5.47
CA PHE A 52 8.57 -1.18 -4.88
C PHE A 52 8.54 -1.50 -3.38
N VAL A 53 8.85 -2.74 -3.03
CA VAL A 53 8.85 -3.16 -1.62
C VAL A 53 9.87 -2.38 -0.82
N THR A 54 11.07 -2.19 -1.37
CA THR A 54 12.11 -1.42 -0.69
C THR A 54 11.64 0.01 -0.44
N ALA A 55 10.98 0.62 -1.42
CA ALA A 55 10.46 1.97 -1.26
C ALA A 55 9.39 2.04 -0.18
N ILE A 56 8.58 0.99 -0.04
CA ILE A 56 7.59 0.94 1.03
C ILE A 56 8.27 0.95 2.40
N TYR A 57 9.36 0.21 2.55
CA TYR A 57 10.10 0.21 3.81
C TYR A 57 10.67 1.59 4.11
N GLU A 58 11.11 2.31 3.08
CA GLU A 58 11.58 3.69 3.26
C GLU A 58 10.44 4.60 3.70
N LEU A 59 9.27 4.45 3.11
CA LEU A 59 8.10 5.25 3.49
C LEU A 59 7.62 4.92 4.89
N ALA A 60 7.94 3.72 5.39
CA ALA A 60 7.57 3.30 6.73
C ALA A 60 8.61 3.74 7.75
N ASP A 61 9.07 4.98 7.61
CA ASP A 61 10.03 5.60 8.54
C ASP A 61 11.35 4.85 8.54
N HIS A 62 11.81 4.47 7.35
CA HIS A 62 13.08 3.75 7.15
C HIS A 62 13.12 2.45 7.94
N ARG A 63 12.02 1.70 7.91
CA ARG A 63 11.94 0.43 8.61
C ARG A 63 13.02 -0.52 8.09
N ASP A 64 13.64 -1.25 9.04
CA ASP A 64 14.70 -2.19 8.72
C ASP A 64 14.13 -3.39 7.95
N ILE A 65 14.63 -3.64 6.75
CA ILE A 65 14.14 -4.70 5.89
C ILE A 65 14.80 -6.05 6.20
N SER A 66 15.74 -6.08 7.13
CA SER A 66 16.51 -7.28 7.42
C SER A 66 15.65 -8.48 7.83
N GLN A 67 14.61 -8.24 8.62
CA GLN A 67 13.73 -9.32 9.06
C GLN A 67 13.07 -9.98 7.85
N PHE A 68 12.55 -9.17 6.93
CA PHE A 68 11.93 -9.70 5.73
C PHE A 68 12.93 -10.49 4.89
N GLU A 69 14.13 -9.97 4.75
CA GLU A 69 15.14 -10.66 3.95
C GLU A 69 15.59 -11.96 4.59
N THR A 70 15.57 -12.03 5.90
CA THR A 70 15.99 -13.23 6.65
C THR A 70 14.89 -14.27 6.74
N THR A 71 13.67 -13.85 7.10
CA THR A 71 12.59 -14.79 7.37
C THR A 71 11.69 -15.05 6.16
N GLY A 72 11.72 -14.14 5.19
CA GLY A 72 10.87 -14.29 4.00
C GLY A 72 9.50 -13.67 4.13
N ASP A 73 9.17 -13.08 5.26
CA ASP A 73 7.90 -12.36 5.42
C ASP A 73 8.03 -11.29 6.49
N ASP A 74 7.12 -10.35 6.46
CA ASP A 74 7.07 -9.27 7.44
C ASP A 74 5.66 -8.67 7.41
N ASP A 75 5.29 -7.98 8.47
CA ASP A 75 3.97 -7.37 8.58
C ASP A 75 4.14 -6.10 9.40
N PHE A 76 3.69 -4.98 8.86
CA PHE A 76 3.87 -3.69 9.52
C PHE A 76 2.86 -2.70 8.97
N SER A 77 2.79 -1.54 9.59
CA SER A 77 1.91 -0.48 9.10
C SER A 77 2.67 0.83 9.09
N PHE A 78 2.22 1.74 8.26
CA PHE A 78 2.76 3.08 8.20
C PHE A 78 1.68 4.03 7.69
N ALA A 79 1.93 5.32 7.82
CA ALA A 79 0.97 6.32 7.37
C ALA A 79 1.67 7.34 6.51
N ILE A 80 0.95 7.82 5.49
CA ILE A 80 1.39 8.96 4.70
C ILE A 80 0.47 10.10 5.09
N VAL A 81 1.04 11.13 5.68
CA VAL A 81 0.25 12.26 6.19
C VAL A 81 -0.52 12.88 5.03
N GLY A 82 -1.82 13.09 5.25
CA GLY A 82 -2.68 13.66 4.22
C GLY A 82 -3.21 12.65 3.22
N VAL A 83 -2.80 11.39 3.31
CA VAL A 83 -3.24 10.37 2.37
C VAL A 83 -4.01 9.27 3.09
N SER A 84 -3.32 8.40 3.83
CA SER A 84 -4.00 7.30 4.50
C SER A 84 -3.00 6.53 5.35
N ARG A 85 -3.51 5.56 6.09
CA ARG A 85 -2.67 4.58 6.78
C ARG A 85 -2.70 3.30 5.96
N PHE A 86 -1.57 2.62 5.93
CA PHE A 86 -1.41 1.40 5.14
C PHE A 86 -0.92 0.27 6.03
N ARG A 87 -1.52 -0.89 5.88
CA ARG A 87 -1.03 -2.09 6.51
C ARG A 87 -0.43 -2.97 5.43
N VAL A 88 0.83 -3.38 5.63
CA VAL A 88 1.59 -4.07 4.60
C VAL A 88 1.97 -5.46 5.08
N SER A 89 1.73 -6.44 4.22
CA SER A 89 2.24 -7.79 4.42
C SER A 89 3.19 -8.06 3.26
N THR A 90 4.46 -8.27 3.56
CA THR A 90 5.46 -8.60 2.56
C THR A 90 5.80 -10.07 2.66
N TYR A 91 6.08 -10.69 1.52
CA TYR A 91 6.44 -12.10 1.50
C TYR A 91 7.29 -12.37 0.26
N LYS A 92 8.01 -13.47 0.27
CA LYS A 92 8.79 -13.89 -0.89
C LYS A 92 8.07 -15.04 -1.56
N GLN A 93 7.96 -14.96 -2.88
CA GLN A 93 7.35 -16.00 -3.67
C GLN A 93 8.32 -16.33 -4.78
N ARG A 94 8.87 -17.53 -4.77
CA ARG A 94 9.85 -17.98 -5.76
C ARG A 94 11.04 -17.02 -5.85
N GLY A 95 11.48 -16.51 -4.71
CA GLY A 95 12.60 -15.60 -4.66
C GLY A 95 12.28 -14.16 -5.00
N SER A 96 11.05 -13.87 -5.41
CA SER A 96 10.64 -12.51 -5.72
C SER A 96 9.96 -11.85 -4.53
N TYR A 97 10.16 -10.55 -4.40
CA TYR A 97 9.50 -9.79 -3.34
C TYR A 97 8.05 -9.54 -3.75
N SER A 98 7.14 -9.75 -2.83
CA SER A 98 5.71 -9.52 -3.05
C SER A 98 5.13 -8.78 -1.87
N ALA A 99 4.01 -8.11 -2.08
CA ALA A 99 3.37 -7.38 -1.00
C ALA A 99 1.88 -7.28 -1.25
N VAL A 100 1.12 -7.32 -0.16
CA VAL A 100 -0.30 -6.97 -0.15
C VAL A 100 -0.42 -5.77 0.77
N ILE A 101 -0.98 -4.68 0.28
CA ILE A 101 -1.12 -3.46 1.03
C ILE A 101 -2.59 -3.18 1.24
N ARG A 102 -3.03 -3.12 2.49
CA ARG A 102 -4.41 -2.75 2.81
C ARG A 102 -4.45 -1.28 3.13
N ILE A 103 -5.35 -0.56 2.48
CA ILE A 103 -5.52 0.86 2.72
C ILE A 103 -6.54 1.02 3.83
N ILE A 104 -6.09 1.52 4.98
CA ILE A 104 -6.97 1.77 6.11
C ILE A 104 -7.33 3.23 6.05
N THR A 105 -8.48 3.50 5.46
CA THR A 105 -8.95 4.88 5.34
C THR A 105 -9.34 5.34 6.72
N PHE A 106 -8.60 6.28 7.28
CA PHE A 106 -9.09 6.95 8.46
C PHE A 106 -9.42 8.35 8.01
N THR A 107 -10.67 8.69 8.18
CA THR A 107 -11.10 10.03 7.92
C THR A 107 -10.84 10.81 9.17
N LEU A 108 -9.95 11.74 9.10
CA LEU A 108 -9.89 12.73 10.15
C LEU A 108 -11.22 13.46 10.05
N PRO A 109 -12.03 13.45 11.11
CA PRO A 109 -13.34 14.09 11.01
C PRO A 109 -13.19 15.53 10.61
N GLN A 110 -13.91 15.92 9.59
CA GLN A 110 -13.99 17.32 9.24
C GLN A 110 -14.84 18.01 10.31
N PRO A 111 -14.57 19.28 10.61
CA PRO A 111 -15.39 19.97 11.61
C PRO A 111 -16.88 19.89 11.31
N SER A 112 -17.26 19.93 10.06
CA SER A 112 -18.66 19.83 9.71
C SER A 112 -19.22 18.45 9.97
N GLU A 113 -18.38 17.44 10.02
CA GLU A 113 -18.85 16.09 10.29
C GLU A 113 -18.83 15.76 11.75
N LEU A 114 -18.04 16.45 12.52
CA LEU A 114 -17.97 16.23 13.94
C LEU A 114 -19.23 16.61 14.64
N MET A 115 -20.03 17.34 14.01
CA MET A 115 -21.25 17.71 14.61
C MET A 115 -22.30 16.73 14.46
N ILE A 116 -22.05 15.80 14.34
CA ILE A 116 -23.01 14.85 14.23
C ILE A 116 -23.21 14.10 15.47
N PRO A 117 -23.11 15.19 15.82
CA PRO A 117 -23.06 14.45 16.55
C PRO A 117 -23.16 13.82 16.91
N ASP A 118 -23.05 14.37 16.84
CA ASP A 118 -23.09 13.57 17.13
C ASP A 118 -22.76 13.02 17.23
N ALA A 119 -22.90 13.78 17.42
CA ALA A 119 -22.80 12.95 17.28
C ALA A 119 -22.19 12.54 17.38
N VAL A 120 -22.31 12.96 17.51
CA VAL A 120 -21.97 12.24 17.46
C VAL A 120 -21.43 11.91 17.76
N MET A 121 -21.43 12.27 18.02
CA MET A 121 -21.21 11.77 18.15
C MET A 121 -21.00 11.15 18.44
N GLU A 122 -21.11 11.49 18.48
CA GLU A 122 -21.20 10.85 18.60
C GLU A 122 -21.08 10.36 18.73
#